data_2a7a8a4b1fe5ab754295fd3f1d407ec3
#
_entry.id   2a7a8a4b1fe5ab754295fd3f1d407ec3
#
_cell.length_a   1.000
_cell.length_b   1.000
_cell.length_c   1.000
_cell.angle_alpha   90.00
_cell.angle_beta   90.00
_cell.angle_gamma   90.00
#
_symmetry.space_group_name_H-M   'P 1'
#
loop_
_entity.id
_entity.type
_entity.pdbx_description
1 polymer ?
#
loop_
_entity_poly.entity_id
_entity_poly.type
_entity_poly.pdbx_seq_one_letter_code
_entity_poly.pdbx_strand_id
1 'polypeptide(L)'
;MKKLLLLAATLTTTFFAKAQDEPKIKVTGYLEAYYGYDFNKPTDHNRPGFIYSHNRANEVNLNLGFIKAAYDTGNIRANLAVMAGTYANANLTAEPGVLKNIFEANAGVKLSKSENLWIDAGIFSSHIGFEGAVSKDCWVLTRNISSENTPYYESGAKITYGTKDGKFTATALYLNGWQRITRQNGNDKPAGGLQLSWKPTAKITVNYSNYLGTEGVDSVRVNRFYHNIYGIFQLTDKFGVTLGFDYGTQQKQKGSDDKNEVISPVAILQYKFAPKWAVAGRFEYYEDKNGIFIATGTPEGFKTKGYSLNLDYSPIANAVIRLEGKAYESKDKIFAREGAAVNANAALTASIAVSF
;
A
#
# COMPACT_ATOMS: atom_id res chain seq x y z
N MET A 1 -28.72 74.66 -8.07
CA MET A 1 -28.84 73.39 -7.27
C MET A 1 -29.61 72.41 -8.10
N LYS A 2 -28.88 71.53 -8.81
CA LYS A 2 -29.47 70.51 -9.68
C LYS A 2 -29.28 69.17 -9.03
N LYS A 3 -30.39 68.48 -8.70
CA LYS A 3 -30.39 67.10 -8.16
C LYS A 3 -30.26 66.16 -9.33
N LEU A 4 -29.20 65.34 -9.31
CA LEU A 4 -29.00 64.23 -10.23
C LEU A 4 -29.70 63.00 -9.63
N LEU A 5 -30.71 62.48 -10.31
CA LEU A 5 -31.31 61.16 -9.99
C LEU A 5 -30.52 60.10 -10.77
N LEU A 6 -29.84 59.19 -10.03
CA LEU A 6 -29.25 57.97 -10.56
C LEU A 6 -30.34 56.88 -10.58
N LEU A 7 -30.72 56.43 -11.77
CA LEU A 7 -31.59 55.31 -12.00
C LEU A 7 -30.73 54.02 -12.04
N ALA A 8 -30.77 53.24 -10.97
CA ALA A 8 -30.12 51.90 -10.94
C ALA A 8 -31.09 50.87 -11.56
N ALA A 9 -30.82 50.48 -12.80
CA ALA A 9 -31.51 49.35 -13.44
C ALA A 9 -30.90 48.02 -12.94
N THR A 10 -31.61 47.36 -12.05
CA THR A 10 -31.30 45.98 -11.62
C THR A 10 -31.74 45.01 -12.70
N LEU A 11 -30.81 44.49 -13.51
CA LEU A 11 -31.05 43.33 -14.38
C LEU A 11 -31.02 42.08 -13.51
N THR A 12 -32.22 41.58 -13.16
CA THR A 12 -32.42 40.23 -12.61
C THR A 12 -32.33 39.24 -13.75
N THR A 13 -31.16 38.70 -14.05
CA THR A 13 -31.01 37.49 -14.85
C THR A 13 -31.33 36.29 -13.97
N THR A 14 -32.54 35.76 -14.10
CA THR A 14 -32.92 34.45 -13.55
C THR A 14 -32.17 33.36 -14.33
N PHE A 15 -31.00 32.96 -13.83
CA PHE A 15 -30.39 31.70 -14.22
C PHE A 15 -31.28 30.59 -13.70
N PHE A 16 -31.99 29.89 -14.58
CA PHE A 16 -32.48 28.54 -14.29
C PHE A 16 -31.28 27.62 -14.18
N ALA A 17 -30.67 27.56 -12.99
CA ALA A 17 -29.79 26.48 -12.65
C ALA A 17 -30.64 25.22 -12.59
N LYS A 18 -30.53 24.30 -13.56
CA LYS A 18 -30.87 22.92 -13.35
C LYS A 18 -30.19 22.52 -12.05
N ALA A 19 -30.97 22.04 -11.07
CA ALA A 19 -30.42 21.43 -9.86
C ALA A 19 -29.59 20.24 -10.33
N GLN A 20 -28.29 20.48 -10.54
CA GLN A 20 -27.28 19.45 -10.62
C GLN A 20 -27.12 19.02 -9.17
N ASP A 21 -27.28 17.74 -8.87
CA ASP A 21 -26.99 17.21 -7.53
C ASP A 21 -25.68 17.81 -7.05
N GLU A 22 -25.72 18.57 -5.95
CA GLU A 22 -24.53 19.21 -5.44
C GLU A 22 -23.51 18.13 -5.12
N PRO A 23 -22.28 18.23 -5.62
CA PRO A 23 -21.26 17.22 -5.40
C PRO A 23 -20.99 17.11 -3.91
N LYS A 24 -21.33 15.97 -3.32
CA LYS A 24 -21.16 15.72 -1.89
C LYS A 24 -19.73 15.26 -1.60
N ILE A 25 -19.06 15.97 -0.69
CA ILE A 25 -17.82 15.46 -0.12
C ILE A 25 -18.15 14.26 0.77
N LYS A 26 -17.59 13.11 0.45
CA LYS A 26 -17.70 11.90 1.29
C LYS A 26 -16.54 11.90 2.28
N VAL A 27 -16.86 11.88 3.57
CA VAL A 27 -15.88 11.71 4.64
C VAL A 27 -15.91 10.25 5.10
N THR A 28 -14.74 9.64 5.23
CA THR A 28 -14.55 8.28 5.74
C THR A 28 -13.36 8.26 6.68
N GLY A 29 -13.28 7.23 7.52
CA GLY A 29 -12.15 7.06 8.42
C GLY A 29 -11.83 5.60 8.68
N TYR A 30 -10.63 5.39 9.19
CA TYR A 30 -10.12 4.10 9.62
C TYR A 30 -9.26 4.28 10.87
N LEU A 31 -9.34 3.33 11.78
CA LEU A 31 -8.51 3.30 12.97
C LEU A 31 -8.20 1.85 13.32
N GLU A 32 -6.93 1.53 13.52
CA GLU A 32 -6.46 0.22 13.97
C GLU A 32 -5.48 0.35 15.12
N ALA A 33 -5.89 -0.11 16.29
CA ALA A 33 -5.02 -0.30 17.45
C ALA A 33 -4.58 -1.78 17.52
N TYR A 34 -3.36 -2.01 18.01
CA TYR A 34 -2.81 -3.35 18.12
C TYR A 34 -1.94 -3.54 19.38
N TYR A 35 -1.72 -4.79 19.74
CA TYR A 35 -0.70 -5.24 20.67
C TYR A 35 0.08 -6.37 20.00
N GLY A 36 1.41 -6.28 20.00
CA GLY A 36 2.30 -7.32 19.49
C GLY A 36 3.15 -7.89 20.62
N TYR A 37 3.28 -9.23 20.71
CA TYR A 37 4.25 -9.89 21.56
C TYR A 37 5.28 -10.57 20.67
N ASP A 38 6.55 -10.16 20.76
CA ASP A 38 7.65 -10.78 20.04
C ASP A 38 8.39 -11.76 20.99
N PHE A 39 8.41 -13.04 20.65
CA PHE A 39 9.03 -14.09 21.46
C PHE A 39 10.56 -13.98 21.50
N ASN A 40 11.17 -13.17 20.64
CA ASN A 40 12.59 -12.85 20.68
C ASN A 40 12.94 -11.75 21.69
N LYS A 41 11.92 -11.09 22.28
CA LYS A 41 12.04 -10.10 23.35
C LYS A 41 13.00 -8.95 23.02
N PRO A 42 12.72 -8.17 21.97
CA PRO A 42 13.56 -7.02 21.64
C PRO A 42 13.57 -6.00 22.78
N THR A 43 14.75 -5.55 23.18
CA THR A 43 14.94 -4.63 24.31
C THR A 43 14.49 -3.19 23.99
N ASP A 44 14.44 -2.84 22.71
CA ASP A 44 14.00 -1.54 22.19
C ASP A 44 12.53 -1.51 21.78
N HIS A 45 11.80 -2.60 22.04
CA HIS A 45 10.41 -2.80 21.63
C HIS A 45 10.17 -2.73 20.10
N ASN A 46 11.22 -2.81 19.28
CA ASN A 46 11.07 -2.87 17.83
C ASN A 46 11.13 -4.31 17.33
N ARG A 47 10.22 -4.66 16.46
CA ARG A 47 10.28 -5.90 15.69
C ARG A 47 11.40 -5.82 14.63
N PRO A 48 11.79 -6.94 13.97
CA PRO A 48 12.82 -6.92 12.94
C PRO A 48 12.64 -5.78 11.93
N GLY A 49 13.74 -5.11 11.55
CA GLY A 49 13.72 -3.85 10.81
C GLY A 49 13.11 -3.88 9.40
N PHE A 50 12.78 -5.06 8.86
CA PHE A 50 12.05 -5.21 7.61
C PHE A 50 10.52 -5.27 7.79
N ILE A 51 10.03 -5.14 9.04
CA ILE A 51 8.60 -5.10 9.39
C ILE A 51 8.25 -3.64 9.70
N TYR A 52 7.41 -3.03 8.88
CA TYR A 52 7.01 -1.63 9.01
C TYR A 52 5.62 -1.46 9.62
N SER A 53 4.69 -2.40 9.32
CA SER A 53 3.35 -2.41 9.91
C SER A 53 3.35 -3.24 11.19
N HIS A 54 2.64 -2.79 12.24
CA HIS A 54 2.59 -3.47 13.55
C HIS A 54 3.99 -3.74 14.11
N ASN A 55 4.90 -2.79 13.95
CA ASN A 55 6.34 -2.94 14.18
C ASN A 55 6.79 -2.76 15.63
N ARG A 56 5.85 -2.47 16.56
CA ARG A 56 6.16 -2.34 18.00
C ARG A 56 5.77 -3.61 18.75
N ALA A 57 6.54 -3.98 19.76
CA ALA A 57 6.34 -5.15 20.60
C ALA A 57 6.18 -4.77 22.08
N ASN A 58 5.37 -5.54 22.81
CA ASN A 58 5.09 -5.38 24.25
C ASN A 58 4.46 -4.05 24.63
N GLU A 59 3.71 -3.43 23.76
CA GLU A 59 2.95 -2.21 24.02
C GLU A 59 1.68 -2.18 23.19
N VAL A 60 0.64 -1.51 23.68
CA VAL A 60 -0.54 -1.19 22.86
C VAL A 60 -0.20 0.05 22.05
N ASN A 61 -0.43 -0.01 20.73
CA ASN A 61 -0.11 1.11 19.86
C ASN A 61 -1.15 1.27 18.74
N LEU A 62 -1.15 2.45 18.12
CA LEU A 62 -1.91 2.74 16.91
C LEU A 62 -1.06 2.34 15.70
N ASN A 63 -1.52 1.34 14.91
CA ASN A 63 -0.86 1.02 13.66
C ASN A 63 -1.12 2.10 12.60
N LEU A 64 -2.40 2.33 12.31
CA LEU A 64 -2.84 3.30 11.31
C LEU A 64 -4.19 3.88 11.73
N GLY A 65 -4.28 5.21 11.75
CA GLY A 65 -5.52 5.94 11.82
C GLY A 65 -5.51 7.03 10.76
N PHE A 66 -6.61 7.19 10.00
CA PHE A 66 -6.76 8.29 9.05
C PHE A 66 -8.19 8.78 8.94
N ILE A 67 -8.33 10.03 8.48
CA ILE A 67 -9.58 10.62 8.00
C ILE A 67 -9.36 11.02 6.55
N LYS A 68 -10.30 10.65 5.68
CA LYS A 68 -10.28 10.90 4.24
C LYS A 68 -11.51 11.69 3.81
N ALA A 69 -11.30 12.79 3.10
CA ALA A 69 -12.30 13.50 2.32
C ALA A 69 -12.15 13.13 0.84
N ALA A 70 -13.21 12.67 0.22
CA ALA A 70 -13.26 12.33 -1.20
C ALA A 70 -14.33 13.14 -1.90
N TYR A 71 -14.01 13.69 -3.06
CA TYR A 71 -14.87 14.47 -3.93
C TYR A 71 -14.93 13.82 -5.32
N ASP A 72 -16.14 13.60 -5.85
CA ASP A 72 -16.31 13.01 -7.19
C ASP A 72 -17.59 13.57 -7.83
N THR A 73 -17.45 14.11 -9.04
CA THR A 73 -18.56 14.61 -9.88
C THR A 73 -18.75 13.77 -11.14
N GLY A 74 -18.07 12.63 -11.26
CA GLY A 74 -18.04 11.84 -12.49
C GLY A 74 -17.09 12.38 -13.58
N ASN A 75 -16.68 13.65 -13.52
CA ASN A 75 -15.72 14.27 -14.43
C ASN A 75 -14.47 14.77 -13.72
N ILE A 76 -14.56 15.07 -12.44
CA ILE A 76 -13.48 15.55 -11.59
C ILE A 76 -13.52 14.73 -10.32
N ARG A 77 -12.34 14.32 -9.82
CA ARG A 77 -12.21 13.63 -8.54
C ARG A 77 -11.02 14.17 -7.76
N ALA A 78 -11.13 14.18 -6.45
CA ALA A 78 -10.04 14.56 -5.56
C ALA A 78 -10.13 13.77 -4.26
N ASN A 79 -8.98 13.48 -3.66
CA ASN A 79 -8.87 12.83 -2.37
C ASN A 79 -7.87 13.57 -1.51
N LEU A 80 -8.21 13.76 -0.24
CA LEU A 80 -7.28 14.20 0.79
C LEU A 80 -7.47 13.32 2.01
N ALA A 81 -6.42 12.66 2.46
CA ALA A 81 -6.42 11.85 3.67
C ALA A 81 -5.19 12.15 4.51
N VAL A 82 -5.42 12.43 5.80
CA VAL A 82 -4.38 12.62 6.80
C VAL A 82 -4.35 11.46 7.76
N MET A 83 -3.15 11.03 8.16
CA MET A 83 -2.95 9.83 8.97
C MET A 83 -2.01 10.05 10.15
N ALA A 84 -2.09 9.11 11.10
CA ALA A 84 -1.17 8.96 12.22
C ALA A 84 -1.00 7.47 12.54
N GLY A 85 0.07 7.12 13.26
CA GLY A 85 0.34 5.78 13.74
C GLY A 85 1.77 5.32 13.44
N THR A 86 2.09 4.12 13.93
CA THR A 86 3.42 3.50 13.74
C THR A 86 3.70 3.21 12.26
N TYR A 87 2.65 2.91 11.47
CA TYR A 87 2.74 2.79 10.02
C TYR A 87 3.29 4.06 9.35
N ALA A 88 2.73 5.24 9.68
CA ALA A 88 3.18 6.52 9.12
C ALA A 88 4.64 6.79 9.47
N ASN A 89 5.02 6.59 10.74
CA ASN A 89 6.37 6.82 11.22
C ASN A 89 7.40 5.92 10.53
N ALA A 90 7.08 4.65 10.31
CA ALA A 90 7.98 3.67 9.71
C ALA A 90 8.08 3.81 8.19
N ASN A 91 6.92 3.81 7.50
CA ASN A 91 6.91 3.79 6.03
C ASN A 91 7.28 5.13 5.39
N LEU A 92 6.97 6.27 6.05
CA LEU A 92 7.24 7.61 5.52
C LEU A 92 8.47 8.27 6.17
N THR A 93 9.36 7.51 6.79
CA THR A 93 10.57 8.01 7.47
C THR A 93 11.42 8.90 6.56
N ALA A 94 11.47 8.61 5.26
CA ALA A 94 12.25 9.36 4.28
C ALA A 94 11.61 10.69 3.84
N GLU A 95 10.34 10.93 4.21
CA GLU A 95 9.62 12.14 3.77
C GLU A 95 9.82 13.28 4.77
N PRO A 96 9.91 14.54 4.30
CA PRO A 96 10.12 15.69 5.16
C PRO A 96 8.81 16.17 5.81
N GLY A 97 8.93 16.65 7.05
CA GLY A 97 7.88 17.40 7.75
C GLY A 97 6.52 16.71 7.77
N VAL A 98 5.49 17.48 7.46
CA VAL A 98 4.07 17.05 7.47
C VAL A 98 3.71 16.04 6.38
N LEU A 99 4.54 15.86 5.36
CA LEU A 99 4.31 14.86 4.31
C LEU A 99 4.26 13.43 4.88
N LYS A 100 4.89 13.18 6.03
CA LYS A 100 4.78 11.90 6.76
C LYS A 100 3.35 11.57 7.20
N ASN A 101 2.49 12.55 7.31
CA ASN A 101 1.11 12.40 7.75
C ASN A 101 0.09 12.41 6.60
N ILE A 102 0.55 12.43 5.35
CA ILE A 102 -0.33 12.37 4.18
C ILE A 102 -0.49 10.92 3.74
N PHE A 103 -1.72 10.39 3.87
CA PHE A 103 -2.07 9.05 3.38
C PHE A 103 -2.42 9.07 1.88
N GLU A 104 -3.20 10.06 1.46
CA GLU A 104 -3.52 10.37 0.07
C GLU A 104 -3.70 11.87 -0.12
N ALA A 105 -3.25 12.42 -1.24
CA ALA A 105 -3.53 13.80 -1.66
C ALA A 105 -3.41 13.86 -3.19
N ASN A 106 -4.53 13.68 -3.90
CA ASN A 106 -4.53 13.63 -5.36
C ASN A 106 -5.79 14.24 -5.93
N ALA A 107 -5.68 14.70 -7.19
CA ALA A 107 -6.79 15.18 -7.98
C ALA A 107 -6.71 14.62 -9.39
N GLY A 108 -7.86 14.43 -10.03
CA GLY A 108 -7.95 13.89 -11.37
C GLY A 108 -9.09 14.46 -12.17
N VAL A 109 -8.93 14.39 -13.49
CA VAL A 109 -9.95 14.79 -14.45
C VAL A 109 -10.18 13.67 -15.46
N LYS A 110 -11.42 13.53 -15.89
CA LYS A 110 -11.81 12.59 -16.94
C LYS A 110 -11.43 13.19 -18.30
N LEU A 111 -10.63 12.46 -19.09
CA LEU A 111 -10.13 12.92 -20.38
C LEU A 111 -11.09 12.66 -21.55
N SER A 112 -12.07 11.77 -21.36
CA SER A 112 -13.02 11.40 -22.42
C SER A 112 -14.45 11.39 -21.89
N LYS A 113 -15.39 11.87 -22.71
CA LYS A 113 -16.83 11.80 -22.41
C LYS A 113 -17.41 10.39 -22.65
N SER A 114 -16.85 9.66 -23.62
CA SER A 114 -17.34 8.34 -24.05
C SER A 114 -16.61 7.17 -23.37
N GLU A 115 -15.37 7.38 -22.98
CA GLU A 115 -14.51 6.36 -22.40
C GLU A 115 -14.20 6.64 -20.92
N ASN A 116 -13.92 5.58 -20.17
CA ASN A 116 -13.49 5.69 -18.79
C ASN A 116 -11.96 5.90 -18.74
N LEU A 117 -11.54 7.10 -19.19
CA LEU A 117 -10.15 7.50 -19.28
C LEU A 117 -9.91 8.71 -18.36
N TRP A 118 -8.97 8.55 -17.43
CA TRP A 118 -8.65 9.54 -16.42
C TRP A 118 -7.16 9.87 -16.39
N ILE A 119 -6.85 11.12 -16.03
CA ILE A 119 -5.54 11.50 -15.54
C ILE A 119 -5.67 11.97 -14.10
N ASP A 120 -4.80 11.45 -13.23
CA ASP A 120 -4.69 11.85 -11.82
C ASP A 120 -3.27 12.26 -11.51
N ALA A 121 -3.09 13.21 -10.60
CA ALA A 121 -1.77 13.61 -10.10
C ALA A 121 -1.80 13.85 -8.58
N GLY A 122 -0.66 13.62 -7.93
CA GLY A 122 -0.48 13.79 -6.49
C GLY A 122 0.04 12.54 -5.80
N ILE A 123 -0.36 12.35 -4.53
CA ILE A 123 0.02 11.22 -3.67
C ILE A 123 -1.12 10.20 -3.68
N PHE A 124 -0.83 8.95 -3.99
CA PHE A 124 -1.81 7.86 -4.09
C PHE A 124 -1.22 6.53 -3.61
N SER A 125 -2.09 5.56 -3.30
CA SER A 125 -1.67 4.21 -2.95
C SER A 125 -0.89 3.57 -4.09
N SER A 126 0.12 2.77 -3.75
CA SER A 126 0.94 2.07 -4.73
C SER A 126 0.12 1.14 -5.63
N HIS A 127 0.61 0.94 -6.83
CA HIS A 127 0.09 -0.01 -7.80
C HIS A 127 0.70 -1.42 -7.64
N ILE A 128 1.70 -1.58 -6.78
CA ILE A 128 2.42 -2.84 -6.54
C ILE A 128 1.86 -3.54 -5.30
N GLY A 129 1.67 -4.85 -5.38
CA GLY A 129 1.25 -5.68 -4.25
C GLY A 129 -0.27 -5.80 -4.08
N PHE A 130 -0.68 -6.71 -3.21
CA PHE A 130 -2.09 -7.01 -2.91
C PHE A 130 -2.45 -6.85 -1.42
N GLU A 131 -1.46 -6.76 -0.52
CA GLU A 131 -1.67 -6.45 0.89
C GLU A 131 -1.35 -4.96 1.13
N GLY A 132 -2.39 -4.14 1.16
CA GLY A 132 -2.26 -2.69 1.34
C GLY A 132 -2.11 -2.25 2.80
N ALA A 133 -2.05 -0.95 3.06
CA ALA A 133 -1.86 -0.38 4.40
C ALA A 133 -3.05 -0.61 5.35
N VAL A 134 -4.27 -0.75 4.82
CA VAL A 134 -5.49 -1.01 5.60
C VAL A 134 -5.62 -2.51 5.86
N SER A 135 -5.33 -2.96 7.09
CA SER A 135 -5.30 -4.39 7.42
C SER A 135 -6.67 -5.06 7.26
N LYS A 136 -7.74 -4.35 7.55
CA LYS A 136 -9.11 -4.84 7.43
C LYS A 136 -9.44 -5.35 6.02
N ASP A 137 -8.76 -4.84 5.00
CA ASP A 137 -8.96 -5.22 3.60
C ASP A 137 -8.06 -6.40 3.16
N CYS A 138 -7.19 -6.89 4.07
CA CYS A 138 -6.30 -8.02 3.85
C CYS A 138 -6.83 -9.27 4.56
N TRP A 139 -6.53 -10.46 4.02
CA TRP A 139 -6.97 -11.72 4.61
C TRP A 139 -6.19 -12.12 5.86
N VAL A 140 -5.00 -11.56 6.05
CA VAL A 140 -4.13 -11.78 7.22
C VAL A 140 -3.85 -10.44 7.86
N LEU A 141 -3.72 -10.38 9.19
CA LEU A 141 -3.55 -9.13 9.95
C LEU A 141 -2.28 -8.38 9.56
N THR A 142 -1.12 -9.05 9.64
CA THR A 142 0.15 -8.45 9.23
C THR A 142 0.38 -8.62 7.73
N ARG A 143 1.40 -7.97 7.16
CA ARG A 143 1.72 -8.04 5.73
C ARG A 143 2.76 -9.12 5.47
N ASN A 144 2.80 -9.63 4.24
CA ASN A 144 3.90 -10.46 3.78
C ASN A 144 5.20 -9.62 3.66
N ILE A 145 6.35 -10.31 3.62
CA ILE A 145 7.67 -9.66 3.57
C ILE A 145 7.80 -8.75 2.34
N SER A 146 7.29 -9.19 1.17
CA SER A 146 7.34 -8.38 -0.05
C SER A 146 6.52 -7.10 0.11
N SER A 147 5.28 -7.17 0.58
CA SER A 147 4.44 -5.99 0.79
C SER A 147 5.00 -5.02 1.83
N GLU A 148 5.72 -5.51 2.85
CA GLU A 148 6.44 -4.64 3.79
C GLU A 148 7.60 -3.89 3.13
N ASN A 149 8.22 -4.44 2.07
CA ASN A 149 9.45 -3.92 1.46
C ASN A 149 9.25 -3.43 0.01
N THR A 150 7.99 -3.26 -0.42
CA THR A 150 7.59 -2.61 -1.67
C THR A 150 6.78 -1.35 -1.37
N PRO A 151 6.57 -0.44 -2.34
CA PRO A 151 5.87 0.80 -2.08
C PRO A 151 4.44 0.60 -1.59
N TYR A 152 4.06 1.25 -0.50
CA TYR A 152 2.69 1.42 -0.06
C TYR A 152 2.03 2.67 -0.65
N TYR A 153 2.84 3.68 -0.93
CA TYR A 153 2.42 4.95 -1.52
C TYR A 153 3.38 5.37 -2.63
N GLU A 154 2.87 6.18 -3.51
CA GLU A 154 3.62 6.78 -4.62
C GLU A 154 3.15 8.21 -4.84
N SER A 155 3.99 9.01 -5.47
CA SER A 155 3.63 10.36 -5.90
C SER A 155 4.07 10.58 -7.35
N GLY A 156 3.20 11.24 -8.12
CA GLY A 156 3.42 11.49 -9.53
C GLY A 156 2.13 11.77 -10.29
N ALA A 157 2.08 11.30 -11.52
CA ALA A 157 0.89 11.32 -12.35
C ALA A 157 0.59 9.94 -12.93
N LYS A 158 -0.69 9.65 -13.16
CA LYS A 158 -1.11 8.40 -13.77
C LYS A 158 -2.25 8.60 -14.74
N ILE A 159 -2.23 7.84 -15.84
CA ILE A 159 -3.33 7.74 -16.78
C ILE A 159 -3.96 6.37 -16.61
N THR A 160 -5.26 6.34 -16.35
CA THR A 160 -6.02 5.11 -16.13
C THR A 160 -7.13 4.98 -17.14
N TYR A 161 -7.16 3.86 -17.85
CA TYR A 161 -8.25 3.42 -18.71
C TYR A 161 -8.98 2.25 -18.07
N GLY A 162 -10.29 2.28 -18.05
CA GLY A 162 -11.16 1.17 -17.62
C GLY A 162 -12.17 0.81 -18.70
N THR A 163 -12.41 -0.49 -18.92
CA THR A 163 -13.48 -0.93 -19.82
C THR A 163 -14.86 -0.55 -19.26
N LYS A 164 -15.85 -0.39 -20.15
CA LYS A 164 -17.22 0.01 -19.77
C LYS A 164 -17.90 -0.99 -18.85
N ASP A 165 -17.55 -2.26 -18.96
CA ASP A 165 -18.06 -3.32 -18.08
C ASP A 165 -17.30 -3.44 -16.75
N GLY A 166 -16.26 -2.59 -16.54
CA GLY A 166 -15.45 -2.54 -15.33
C GLY A 166 -14.52 -3.73 -15.11
N LYS A 167 -14.42 -4.66 -16.07
CA LYS A 167 -13.65 -5.90 -15.90
C LYS A 167 -12.17 -5.75 -16.11
N PHE A 168 -11.73 -4.78 -16.90
CA PHE A 168 -10.31 -4.56 -17.19
C PHE A 168 -9.94 -3.11 -16.92
N THR A 169 -8.77 -2.91 -16.28
CA THR A 169 -8.18 -1.60 -16.05
C THR A 169 -6.71 -1.64 -16.42
N ALA A 170 -6.25 -0.64 -17.16
CA ALA A 170 -4.84 -0.39 -17.47
C ALA A 170 -4.44 0.98 -16.95
N THR A 171 -3.32 1.05 -16.24
CA THR A 171 -2.79 2.31 -15.69
C THR A 171 -1.32 2.44 -16.06
N ALA A 172 -0.94 3.57 -16.67
CA ALA A 172 0.45 3.98 -16.85
C ALA A 172 0.79 5.08 -15.86
N LEU A 173 1.96 4.98 -15.23
CA LEU A 173 2.39 5.87 -14.15
C LEU A 173 3.71 6.56 -14.47
N TYR A 174 3.80 7.86 -14.12
CA TYR A 174 5.02 8.65 -14.03
C TYR A 174 5.24 8.98 -12.56
N LEU A 175 6.35 8.57 -11.97
CA LEU A 175 6.57 8.54 -10.53
C LEU A 175 7.82 9.32 -10.11
N ASN A 176 7.81 9.83 -8.88
CA ASN A 176 8.96 10.50 -8.27
C ASN A 176 10.07 9.53 -7.85
N GLY A 177 9.81 8.24 -7.74
CA GLY A 177 10.75 7.18 -7.36
C GLY A 177 10.07 6.04 -6.61
N TRP A 178 10.86 5.11 -6.10
CA TRP A 178 10.41 3.98 -5.30
C TRP A 178 9.96 4.45 -3.92
N GLN A 179 8.66 4.42 -3.64
CA GLN A 179 8.06 4.90 -2.37
C GLN A 179 8.54 6.33 -2.00
N ARG A 180 8.28 7.31 -2.91
CA ARG A 180 8.72 8.69 -2.72
C ARG A 180 7.61 9.70 -3.01
N ILE A 181 7.28 10.54 -2.00
CA ILE A 181 6.53 11.77 -2.21
C ILE A 181 7.51 12.83 -2.75
N THR A 182 8.60 13.03 -2.02
CA THR A 182 9.67 13.93 -2.41
C THR A 182 10.77 13.14 -3.12
N ARG A 183 11.14 13.57 -4.31
CA ARG A 183 12.24 12.95 -5.06
C ARG A 183 13.53 12.95 -4.25
N GLN A 184 14.32 11.88 -4.34
CA GLN A 184 15.62 11.82 -3.69
C GLN A 184 16.53 12.94 -4.20
N ASN A 185 17.13 13.70 -3.28
CA ASN A 185 18.10 14.73 -3.63
C ASN A 185 19.27 14.13 -4.44
N GLY A 186 19.66 14.79 -5.53
CA GLY A 186 20.73 14.33 -6.42
C GLY A 186 20.34 13.17 -7.32
N ASN A 187 19.03 12.87 -7.47
CA ASN A 187 18.49 11.97 -8.48
C ASN A 187 17.31 12.66 -9.18
N ASP A 188 17.53 13.16 -10.38
CA ASP A 188 16.54 13.87 -11.19
C ASP A 188 15.83 12.98 -12.23
N LYS A 189 16.13 11.67 -12.25
CA LYS A 189 15.45 10.73 -13.15
C LYS A 189 14.07 10.34 -12.63
N PRO A 190 13.04 10.45 -13.46
CA PRO A 190 11.72 9.93 -13.12
C PRO A 190 11.72 8.40 -13.12
N ALA A 191 10.74 7.84 -12.43
CA ALA A 191 10.40 6.45 -12.57
C ALA A 191 9.08 6.28 -13.35
N GLY A 192 8.85 5.08 -13.86
CA GLY A 192 7.62 4.69 -14.55
C GLY A 192 7.05 3.40 -14.00
N GLY A 193 5.77 3.18 -14.27
CA GLY A 193 5.07 1.96 -13.90
C GLY A 193 3.92 1.66 -14.83
N LEU A 194 3.54 0.39 -14.86
CA LEU A 194 2.34 -0.11 -15.53
C LEU A 194 1.58 -1.02 -14.57
N GLN A 195 0.25 -0.88 -14.55
CA GLN A 195 -0.65 -1.83 -13.89
C GLN A 195 -1.72 -2.29 -14.86
N LEU A 196 -1.93 -3.61 -14.90
CA LEU A 196 -3.02 -4.26 -15.60
C LEU A 196 -3.83 -5.07 -14.60
N SER A 197 -5.11 -4.78 -14.47
CA SER A 197 -6.00 -5.49 -13.54
C SER A 197 -7.19 -6.05 -14.31
N TRP A 198 -7.45 -7.34 -14.12
CA TRP A 198 -8.55 -8.06 -14.75
C TRP A 198 -9.43 -8.71 -13.68
N LYS A 199 -10.71 -8.31 -13.68
CA LYS A 199 -11.73 -8.77 -12.76
C LYS A 199 -12.92 -9.32 -13.55
N PRO A 200 -12.82 -10.53 -14.13
CA PRO A 200 -13.88 -11.10 -14.96
C PRO A 200 -15.19 -11.30 -14.20
N THR A 201 -15.10 -11.54 -12.90
CA THR A 201 -16.22 -11.66 -11.96
C THR A 201 -15.87 -11.01 -10.63
N ALA A 202 -16.84 -10.85 -9.73
CA ALA A 202 -16.61 -10.37 -8.37
C ALA A 202 -15.73 -11.33 -7.52
N LYS A 203 -15.55 -12.58 -7.99
CA LYS A 203 -14.82 -13.64 -7.28
C LYS A 203 -13.36 -13.79 -7.75
N ILE A 204 -12.95 -13.13 -8.83
CA ILE A 204 -11.63 -13.31 -9.43
C ILE A 204 -11.01 -11.94 -9.69
N THR A 205 -9.81 -11.75 -9.19
CA THR A 205 -8.93 -10.63 -9.54
C THR A 205 -7.59 -11.19 -9.97
N VAL A 206 -7.10 -10.78 -11.14
CA VAL A 206 -5.72 -11.01 -11.59
C VAL A 206 -5.08 -9.66 -11.86
N ASN A 207 -3.90 -9.44 -11.34
CA ASN A 207 -3.18 -8.18 -11.49
C ASN A 207 -1.74 -8.43 -11.89
N TYR A 208 -1.23 -7.60 -12.78
CA TYR A 208 0.18 -7.45 -13.07
C TYR A 208 0.57 -5.99 -12.90
N SER A 209 1.68 -5.76 -12.23
CA SER A 209 2.26 -4.43 -12.04
C SER A 209 3.76 -4.47 -12.28
N ASN A 210 4.34 -3.36 -12.71
CA ASN A 210 5.78 -3.22 -12.79
C ASN A 210 6.22 -1.81 -12.38
N TYR A 211 7.51 -1.70 -12.07
CA TYR A 211 8.22 -0.45 -11.82
C TYR A 211 9.54 -0.45 -12.57
N LEU A 212 9.88 0.67 -13.17
CA LEU A 212 11.18 0.96 -13.78
C LEU A 212 11.66 2.31 -13.29
N GLY A 213 12.80 2.36 -12.62
CA GLY A 213 13.37 3.58 -12.08
C GLY A 213 14.84 3.48 -11.78
N THR A 214 15.36 4.50 -11.12
CA THR A 214 16.77 4.55 -10.68
C THR A 214 16.85 4.84 -9.20
N GLU A 215 17.80 4.20 -8.53
CA GLU A 215 18.07 4.35 -7.12
C GLU A 215 19.47 4.94 -6.88
N GLY A 216 19.61 5.75 -5.83
CA GLY A 216 20.85 6.45 -5.50
C GLY A 216 21.00 7.80 -6.21
N VAL A 217 22.03 8.58 -5.83
CA VAL A 217 22.34 9.88 -6.45
C VAL A 217 22.93 9.70 -7.85
N ASP A 218 22.81 10.69 -8.73
CA ASP A 218 23.16 10.61 -10.15
C ASP A 218 24.59 10.11 -10.45
N SER A 219 25.53 10.36 -9.55
CA SER A 219 26.92 9.88 -9.72
C SER A 219 27.05 8.36 -9.64
N VAL A 220 26.20 7.69 -8.83
CA VAL A 220 26.28 6.24 -8.55
C VAL A 220 24.97 5.51 -8.78
N ARG A 221 23.93 6.19 -9.33
CA ARG A 221 22.60 5.61 -9.50
C ARG A 221 22.62 4.31 -10.29
N VAL A 222 21.75 3.39 -9.88
CA VAL A 222 21.56 2.08 -10.48
C VAL A 222 20.14 1.94 -10.99
N ASN A 223 19.94 1.24 -12.09
CA ASN A 223 18.61 0.94 -12.58
C ASN A 223 17.98 -0.17 -11.74
N ARG A 224 16.70 0.02 -11.39
CA ARG A 224 15.84 -0.97 -10.73
C ARG A 224 14.67 -1.29 -11.63
N PHE A 225 14.36 -2.56 -11.77
CA PHE A 225 13.17 -3.07 -12.43
C PHE A 225 12.48 -4.07 -11.51
N TYR A 226 11.15 -3.94 -11.35
CA TYR A 226 10.36 -4.78 -10.46
C TYR A 226 9.07 -5.21 -11.12
N HIS A 227 8.72 -6.47 -10.94
CA HIS A 227 7.48 -7.10 -11.40
C HIS A 227 6.72 -7.63 -10.19
N ASN A 228 5.42 -7.43 -10.20
CA ASN A 228 4.47 -8.04 -9.27
C ASN A 228 3.32 -8.65 -10.06
N ILE A 229 3.04 -9.91 -9.83
CA ILE A 229 1.85 -10.58 -10.35
C ILE A 229 1.11 -11.24 -9.20
N TYR A 230 -0.21 -11.08 -9.14
CA TYR A 230 -1.02 -11.79 -8.16
C TYR A 230 -2.40 -12.17 -8.70
N GLY A 231 -2.99 -13.20 -8.08
CA GLY A 231 -4.37 -13.60 -8.29
C GLY A 231 -5.09 -13.78 -6.96
N ILE A 232 -6.31 -13.25 -6.85
CA ILE A 232 -7.22 -13.45 -5.72
C ILE A 232 -8.43 -14.21 -6.27
N PHE A 233 -8.68 -15.39 -5.73
CA PHE A 233 -9.71 -16.32 -6.20
C PHE A 233 -10.63 -16.70 -5.03
N GLN A 234 -11.88 -16.23 -5.05
CA GLN A 234 -12.92 -16.71 -4.14
C GLN A 234 -13.55 -17.96 -4.77
N LEU A 235 -12.99 -19.14 -4.46
CA LEU A 235 -13.36 -20.41 -5.10
C LEU A 235 -14.78 -20.84 -4.73
N THR A 236 -15.18 -20.60 -3.47
CA THR A 236 -16.55 -20.77 -2.98
C THR A 236 -16.92 -19.56 -2.11
N ASP A 237 -18.14 -19.47 -1.60
CA ASP A 237 -18.53 -18.38 -0.68
C ASP A 237 -17.75 -18.42 0.65
N LYS A 238 -17.16 -19.57 0.98
CA LYS A 238 -16.39 -19.78 2.22
C LYS A 238 -14.88 -19.85 2.01
N PHE A 239 -14.40 -20.32 0.85
CA PHE A 239 -12.99 -20.63 0.64
C PHE A 239 -12.40 -19.77 -0.46
N GLY A 240 -11.28 -19.11 -0.14
CA GLY A 240 -10.53 -18.26 -1.04
C GLY A 240 -9.04 -18.58 -1.05
N VAL A 241 -8.39 -18.28 -2.17
CA VAL A 241 -6.95 -18.44 -2.40
C VAL A 241 -6.39 -17.14 -2.96
N THR A 242 -5.28 -16.66 -2.42
CA THR A 242 -4.46 -15.60 -3.02
C THR A 242 -3.09 -16.17 -3.31
N LEU A 243 -2.61 -15.96 -4.53
CA LEU A 243 -1.25 -16.28 -4.96
C LEU A 243 -0.58 -15.00 -5.44
N GLY A 244 0.64 -14.75 -4.97
CA GLY A 244 1.45 -13.62 -5.36
C GLY A 244 2.87 -14.04 -5.72
N PHE A 245 3.48 -13.34 -6.64
CA PHE A 245 4.87 -13.52 -7.02
C PHE A 245 5.49 -12.18 -7.38
N ASP A 246 6.60 -11.89 -6.74
CA ASP A 246 7.41 -10.70 -7.00
C ASP A 246 8.78 -11.11 -7.54
N TYR A 247 9.25 -10.35 -8.53
CA TYR A 247 10.58 -10.46 -9.08
C TYR A 247 11.17 -9.08 -9.30
N GLY A 248 12.28 -8.79 -8.65
CA GLY A 248 12.99 -7.53 -8.76
C GLY A 248 14.43 -7.70 -9.24
N THR A 249 14.91 -6.75 -10.04
CA THR A 249 16.33 -6.66 -10.40
C THR A 249 16.87 -5.27 -10.14
N GLN A 250 18.12 -5.18 -9.73
CA GLN A 250 18.86 -3.93 -9.60
C GLN A 250 20.27 -4.09 -10.11
N GLN A 251 20.76 -3.13 -10.91
CA GLN A 251 22.17 -3.12 -11.34
C GLN A 251 23.09 -3.17 -10.10
N LYS A 252 24.19 -3.91 -10.20
CA LYS A 252 25.19 -3.97 -9.13
C LYS A 252 25.89 -2.64 -8.92
N GLN A 253 26.14 -1.92 -10.01
CA GLN A 253 26.72 -0.58 -10.03
C GLN A 253 26.26 0.16 -11.30
N LYS A 254 26.41 1.49 -11.31
CA LYS A 254 26.07 2.33 -12.45
C LYS A 254 26.73 1.85 -13.74
N GLY A 255 25.93 1.62 -14.76
CA GLY A 255 26.38 1.21 -16.09
C GLY A 255 26.78 -0.26 -16.22
N SER A 256 26.62 -1.08 -15.17
CA SER A 256 26.86 -2.52 -15.23
C SER A 256 25.68 -3.26 -15.87
N ASP A 257 25.97 -4.28 -16.68
CA ASP A 257 24.97 -5.24 -17.14
C ASP A 257 24.63 -6.28 -16.07
N ASP A 258 25.54 -6.49 -15.10
CA ASP A 258 25.30 -7.37 -13.96
C ASP A 258 24.21 -6.83 -13.03
N LYS A 259 23.34 -7.73 -12.58
CA LYS A 259 22.21 -7.40 -11.71
C LYS A 259 22.20 -8.27 -10.46
N ASN A 260 21.71 -7.69 -9.39
CA ASN A 260 21.23 -8.38 -8.21
C ASN A 260 19.73 -8.67 -8.40
N GLU A 261 19.23 -9.71 -7.75
CA GLU A 261 17.85 -10.19 -7.92
C GLU A 261 17.15 -10.36 -6.57
N VAL A 262 15.83 -10.20 -6.60
CA VAL A 262 14.92 -10.51 -5.48
C VAL A 262 13.78 -11.36 -6.01
N ILE A 263 13.39 -12.37 -5.22
CA ILE A 263 12.27 -13.28 -5.54
C ILE A 263 11.40 -13.43 -4.30
N SER A 264 10.07 -13.31 -4.47
CA SER A 264 9.13 -13.50 -3.36
C SER A 264 7.81 -14.14 -3.81
N PRO A 265 7.66 -15.47 -3.74
CA PRO A 265 6.37 -16.14 -3.81
C PRO A 265 5.61 -16.07 -2.49
N VAL A 266 4.28 -15.85 -2.57
CA VAL A 266 3.35 -15.80 -1.44
C VAL A 266 2.08 -16.59 -1.77
N ALA A 267 1.59 -17.38 -0.82
CA ALA A 267 0.29 -18.04 -0.91
C ALA A 267 -0.51 -17.78 0.38
N ILE A 268 -1.79 -17.42 0.23
CA ILE A 268 -2.72 -17.23 1.33
C ILE A 268 -3.98 -18.04 1.06
N LEU A 269 -4.42 -18.79 2.06
CA LEU A 269 -5.68 -19.52 2.07
C LEU A 269 -6.59 -18.89 3.13
N GLN A 270 -7.86 -18.64 2.80
CA GLN A 270 -8.84 -18.14 3.74
C GLN A 270 -10.06 -19.06 3.76
N TYR A 271 -10.57 -19.34 4.97
CA TYR A 271 -11.79 -20.10 5.18
C TYR A 271 -12.72 -19.37 6.16
N LYS A 272 -13.92 -19.01 5.67
CA LYS A 272 -15.01 -18.44 6.45
C LYS A 272 -15.87 -19.57 7.02
N PHE A 273 -15.58 -20.01 8.24
CA PHE A 273 -16.25 -21.16 8.85
C PHE A 273 -17.58 -20.80 9.53
N ALA A 274 -17.82 -19.50 9.82
CA ALA A 274 -19.08 -18.97 10.32
C ALA A 274 -19.32 -17.54 9.80
N PRO A 275 -20.55 -16.98 9.89
CA PRO A 275 -20.89 -15.66 9.32
C PRO A 275 -20.00 -14.50 9.77
N LYS A 276 -19.43 -14.59 11.00
CA LYS A 276 -18.60 -13.54 11.60
C LYS A 276 -17.14 -13.97 11.79
N TRP A 277 -16.78 -15.19 11.37
CA TRP A 277 -15.49 -15.79 11.67
C TRP A 277 -14.79 -16.29 10.42
N ALA A 278 -13.52 -15.95 10.32
CA ALA A 278 -12.66 -16.47 9.27
C ALA A 278 -11.29 -16.86 9.86
N VAL A 279 -10.68 -17.89 9.28
CA VAL A 279 -9.30 -18.25 9.51
C VAL A 279 -8.53 -18.09 8.21
N ALA A 280 -7.28 -17.61 8.27
CA ALA A 280 -6.41 -17.55 7.12
C ALA A 280 -5.00 -18.00 7.46
N GLY A 281 -4.40 -18.76 6.55
CA GLY A 281 -3.00 -19.16 6.62
C GLY A 281 -2.22 -18.54 5.49
N ARG A 282 -0.99 -18.05 5.77
CA ARG A 282 -0.06 -17.54 4.77
C ARG A 282 1.25 -18.31 4.84
N PHE A 283 1.75 -18.68 3.68
CA PHE A 283 3.13 -19.11 3.45
C PHE A 283 3.79 -18.08 2.53
N GLU A 284 5.01 -17.68 2.88
CA GLU A 284 5.82 -16.74 2.10
C GLU A 284 7.28 -17.17 2.07
N TYR A 285 7.95 -16.87 0.98
CA TYR A 285 9.39 -16.99 0.85
C TYR A 285 9.93 -15.68 0.28
N TYR A 286 11.07 -15.24 0.78
CA TYR A 286 11.73 -14.04 0.28
C TYR A 286 13.23 -14.28 0.19
N GLU A 287 13.81 -14.00 -0.96
CA GLU A 287 15.25 -14.08 -1.20
C GLU A 287 15.77 -12.76 -1.78
N ASP A 288 16.61 -12.10 -1.01
CA ASP A 288 17.35 -10.88 -1.35
C ASP A 288 18.81 -11.07 -0.90
N LYS A 289 19.54 -11.88 -1.64
CA LYS A 289 20.90 -12.27 -1.29
C LYS A 289 21.84 -11.05 -1.17
N ASN A 290 21.59 -10.03 -1.95
CA ASN A 290 22.51 -8.89 -2.10
C ASN A 290 22.00 -7.62 -1.40
N GLY A 291 20.90 -7.70 -0.63
CA GLY A 291 20.39 -6.59 0.16
C GLY A 291 19.88 -5.41 -0.68
N ILE A 292 19.15 -5.70 -1.75
CA ILE A 292 18.52 -4.65 -2.58
C ILE A 292 17.50 -3.88 -1.75
N PHE A 293 16.69 -4.60 -0.95
CA PHE A 293 15.67 -4.05 -0.06
C PHE A 293 15.99 -4.33 1.40
N ILE A 294 16.48 -5.55 1.72
CA ILE A 294 16.71 -6.00 3.10
C ILE A 294 18.16 -6.45 3.25
N ALA A 295 19.03 -5.51 3.61
CA ALA A 295 20.44 -5.80 3.86
C ALA A 295 20.63 -6.47 5.23
N THR A 296 21.35 -7.60 5.27
CA THR A 296 21.65 -8.35 6.51
C THR A 296 23.12 -8.35 6.87
N GLY A 297 24.01 -8.15 5.90
CA GLY A 297 25.45 -8.28 6.08
C GLY A 297 25.93 -9.72 6.28
N THR A 298 25.08 -10.73 6.00
CA THR A 298 25.41 -12.16 6.15
C THR A 298 25.69 -12.82 4.81
N PRO A 299 26.41 -13.98 4.75
CA PRO A 299 26.84 -14.60 3.50
C PRO A 299 25.71 -15.00 2.54
N GLU A 300 24.57 -15.46 3.07
CA GLU A 300 23.40 -15.85 2.25
C GLU A 300 22.41 -14.69 2.05
N GLY A 301 22.67 -13.53 2.67
CA GLY A 301 21.81 -12.37 2.64
C GLY A 301 20.46 -12.63 3.33
N PHE A 302 19.41 -11.95 2.90
CA PHE A 302 18.07 -12.19 3.40
C PHE A 302 17.40 -13.33 2.63
N LYS A 303 17.38 -14.52 3.25
CA LYS A 303 16.77 -15.72 2.69
C LYS A 303 15.87 -16.36 3.72
N THR A 304 14.59 -16.00 3.69
CA THR A 304 13.65 -16.20 4.80
C THR A 304 12.33 -16.82 4.32
N LYS A 305 11.85 -17.79 5.08
CA LYS A 305 10.49 -18.33 5.00
C LYS A 305 9.64 -17.67 6.08
N GLY A 306 8.37 -17.38 5.78
CA GLY A 306 7.41 -16.88 6.75
C GLY A 306 6.14 -17.72 6.75
N TYR A 307 5.56 -17.86 7.92
CA TYR A 307 4.33 -18.62 8.17
C TYR A 307 3.41 -17.78 9.05
N SER A 308 2.12 -17.69 8.69
CA SER A 308 1.12 -17.03 9.52
C SER A 308 -0.13 -17.87 9.65
N LEU A 309 -0.73 -17.80 10.82
CA LEU A 309 -2.09 -18.28 11.07
C LEU A 309 -2.87 -17.15 11.74
N ASN A 310 -3.96 -16.74 11.11
CA ASN A 310 -4.77 -15.59 11.49
C ASN A 310 -6.21 -16.00 11.76
N LEU A 311 -6.80 -15.46 12.82
CA LEU A 311 -8.21 -15.61 13.17
C LEU A 311 -8.87 -14.23 13.20
N ASP A 312 -9.96 -14.09 12.45
CA ASP A 312 -10.78 -12.88 12.38
C ASP A 312 -12.15 -13.10 13.02
N TYR A 313 -12.56 -12.11 13.83
CA TYR A 313 -13.93 -11.96 14.29
C TYR A 313 -14.48 -10.60 13.84
N SER A 314 -15.49 -10.61 12.99
CA SER A 314 -16.17 -9.42 12.45
C SER A 314 -17.56 -9.28 13.11
N PRO A 315 -17.70 -8.60 14.25
CA PRO A 315 -18.99 -8.43 14.92
C PRO A 315 -20.01 -7.72 14.06
N ILE A 316 -19.56 -6.73 13.29
CA ILE A 316 -20.32 -5.93 12.31
C ILE A 316 -19.43 -5.66 11.08
N ALA A 317 -20.05 -5.21 9.98
CA ALA A 317 -19.36 -5.07 8.68
C ALA A 317 -18.14 -4.13 8.68
N ASN A 318 -18.15 -3.11 9.55
CA ASN A 318 -17.12 -2.09 9.60
C ASN A 318 -16.15 -2.23 10.80
N ALA A 319 -16.18 -3.37 11.52
CA ALA A 319 -15.25 -3.66 12.61
C ALA A 319 -14.73 -5.09 12.53
N VAL A 320 -13.45 -5.28 12.84
CA VAL A 320 -12.82 -6.59 12.94
C VAL A 320 -11.87 -6.65 14.13
N ILE A 321 -11.91 -7.75 14.87
CA ILE A 321 -10.94 -8.13 15.90
C ILE A 321 -10.14 -9.28 15.33
N ARG A 322 -8.82 -9.21 15.41
CA ARG A 322 -7.89 -10.12 14.74
C ARG A 322 -6.85 -10.65 15.71
N LEU A 323 -6.43 -11.88 15.50
CA LEU A 323 -5.31 -12.50 16.20
C LEU A 323 -4.47 -13.28 15.18
N GLU A 324 -3.19 -12.97 15.08
CA GLU A 324 -2.24 -13.64 14.19
C GLU A 324 -1.02 -14.11 14.94
N GLY A 325 -0.71 -15.41 14.80
CA GLY A 325 0.61 -15.96 15.06
C GLY A 325 1.45 -15.93 13.78
N LYS A 326 2.64 -15.35 13.84
CA LYS A 326 3.57 -15.28 12.71
C LYS A 326 4.95 -15.76 13.10
N ALA A 327 5.58 -16.57 12.25
CA ALA A 327 6.93 -17.07 12.45
C ALA A 327 7.77 -16.87 11.18
N TYR A 328 9.05 -16.59 11.39
CA TYR A 328 10.06 -16.50 10.34
C TYR A 328 11.20 -17.46 10.62
N GLU A 329 11.74 -18.06 9.56
CA GLU A 329 12.92 -18.88 9.58
C GLU A 329 13.85 -18.46 8.45
N SER A 330 15.07 -18.06 8.79
CA SER A 330 16.10 -17.67 7.83
C SER A 330 17.24 -18.69 7.81
N LYS A 331 17.94 -18.76 6.68
CA LYS A 331 19.13 -19.59 6.53
C LYS A 331 20.25 -19.09 7.44
N ASP A 332 20.45 -17.78 7.49
CA ASP A 332 21.45 -17.12 8.35
C ASP A 332 20.81 -16.57 9.64
N LYS A 333 21.67 -16.28 10.62
CA LYS A 333 21.27 -15.68 11.90
C LYS A 333 21.06 -14.18 11.73
N ILE A 334 19.91 -13.79 11.17
CA ILE A 334 19.55 -12.40 10.88
C ILE A 334 18.62 -11.76 11.91
N PHE A 335 18.13 -12.53 12.87
CA PHE A 335 17.30 -12.03 13.96
C PHE A 335 18.12 -11.92 15.26
N ALA A 336 17.62 -11.14 16.22
CA ALA A 336 18.19 -11.05 17.55
C ALA A 336 17.20 -11.62 18.58
N ARG A 337 17.69 -12.39 19.57
CA ARG A 337 16.95 -12.81 20.74
C ARG A 337 17.80 -12.52 21.97
N GLU A 338 17.32 -11.61 22.84
CA GLU A 338 18.04 -11.21 24.07
C GLU A 338 19.51 -10.83 23.77
N GLY A 339 19.78 -10.16 22.64
CA GLY A 339 21.11 -9.74 22.20
C GLY A 339 21.90 -10.79 21.41
N ALA A 340 21.48 -12.05 21.37
CA ALA A 340 22.14 -13.10 20.59
C ALA A 340 21.58 -13.20 19.18
N ALA A 341 22.45 -13.38 18.17
CA ALA A 341 22.03 -13.61 16.79
C ALA A 341 21.41 -15.00 16.63
N VAL A 342 20.18 -15.08 16.09
CA VAL A 342 19.42 -16.32 15.86
C VAL A 342 18.84 -16.32 14.43
N ASN A 343 18.42 -17.51 13.97
CA ASN A 343 17.89 -17.68 12.62
C ASN A 343 16.34 -17.72 12.56
N ALA A 344 15.67 -17.50 13.69
CA ALA A 344 14.21 -17.51 13.75
C ALA A 344 13.66 -16.33 14.56
N ASN A 345 12.45 -15.89 14.20
CA ASN A 345 11.64 -14.94 14.97
C ASN A 345 10.20 -15.40 14.96
N ALA A 346 9.50 -15.23 16.07
CA ALA A 346 8.07 -15.49 16.15
C ALA A 346 7.38 -14.39 16.94
N ALA A 347 6.12 -14.11 16.58
CA ALA A 347 5.31 -13.10 17.26
C ALA A 347 3.84 -13.48 17.26
N LEU A 348 3.12 -12.98 18.26
CA LEU A 348 1.67 -12.98 18.34
C LEU A 348 1.18 -11.53 18.28
N THR A 349 0.27 -11.23 17.37
CA THR A 349 -0.27 -9.88 17.18
C THR A 349 -1.78 -9.93 17.28
N ALA A 350 -2.35 -9.07 18.13
CA ALA A 350 -3.80 -8.85 18.21
C ALA A 350 -4.12 -7.43 17.76
N SER A 351 -5.24 -7.22 17.07
CA SER A 351 -5.71 -5.88 16.70
C SER A 351 -7.23 -5.75 16.78
N ILE A 352 -7.67 -4.51 16.89
CA ILE A 352 -9.03 -4.07 16.64
C ILE A 352 -8.99 -2.96 15.60
N ALA A 353 -9.76 -3.13 14.52
CA ALA A 353 -9.86 -2.15 13.45
C ALA A 353 -11.32 -1.78 13.19
N VAL A 354 -11.55 -0.48 12.97
CA VAL A 354 -12.86 0.11 12.69
C VAL A 354 -12.74 1.05 11.50
N SER A 355 -13.74 1.00 10.60
CA SER A 355 -13.91 1.97 9.50
C SER A 355 -15.28 2.67 9.61
N PHE A 356 -15.39 3.91 9.21
CA PHE A 356 -16.65 4.70 9.27
C PHE A 356 -16.73 5.71 8.13
#